data_65d5d38967e373ba86eaeee7172cf576
#
_entry.id   65d5d38967e373ba86eaeee7172cf576
#
_cell.length_a   1.000
_cell.length_b   1.000
_cell.length_c   1.000
_cell.angle_alpha   90.00
_cell.angle_beta   90.00
_cell.angle_gamma   90.00
#
_symmetry.space_group_name_H-M   'P 1'
#
loop_
_entity.id
_entity.type
_entity.pdbx_description
1 polymer ?
#
loop_
_entity_poly.entity_id
_entity_poly.type
_entity_poly.pdbx_seq_one_letter_code
_entity_poly.pdbx_strand_id
1 'polypeptide(L)'
;MSHQFRREEKQVEWKPRTTLGMLVAGGKISSMEQVFENGMRIQESEIVKQLLPDMKSQVVHVGIVQKQTDAGEMTRFDALVAVGNEGGWFGIGKGKAAQMRNAIDKATTASYLNVIPIKLGCGSWECRCNQLHSIPFLVTGKGGSVTLEILPGPRGLGLVAGEDIKKLLKL
;
A
#
# COMPACT_ATOMS: atom_id res chain seq x y z
N MET A 1 5.30 -4.43 -33.39
CA MET A 1 6.28 -5.35 -32.76
C MET A 1 6.65 -4.78 -31.40
N SER A 2 5.93 -5.19 -30.35
CA SER A 2 6.13 -4.74 -28.97
C SER A 2 7.10 -5.71 -28.28
N HIS A 3 8.36 -5.33 -28.18
CA HIS A 3 9.33 -6.06 -27.35
C HIS A 3 8.97 -5.87 -25.88
N GLN A 4 8.26 -6.83 -25.31
CA GLN A 4 8.13 -7.00 -23.88
C GLN A 4 9.50 -7.41 -23.32
N PHE A 5 10.23 -6.46 -22.77
CA PHE A 5 11.38 -6.74 -21.92
C PHE A 5 10.86 -7.32 -20.58
N ARG A 6 10.57 -8.60 -20.56
CA ARG A 6 10.39 -9.37 -19.34
C ARG A 6 11.78 -9.56 -18.74
N ARG A 7 12.20 -8.66 -17.85
CA ARG A 7 13.36 -8.92 -17.00
C ARG A 7 12.98 -9.99 -16.00
N GLU A 8 13.64 -11.13 -16.07
CA GLU A 8 13.67 -12.12 -15.00
C GLU A 8 14.17 -11.41 -13.73
N GLU A 9 13.28 -11.19 -12.78
CA GLU A 9 13.65 -10.77 -11.45
C GLU A 9 14.46 -11.93 -10.86
N LYS A 10 15.79 -11.75 -10.74
CA LYS A 10 16.64 -12.66 -10.00
C LYS A 10 16.03 -12.74 -8.60
N GLN A 11 15.50 -13.88 -8.24
CA GLN A 11 15.07 -14.19 -6.89
C GLN A 11 16.33 -14.15 -6.02
N VAL A 12 16.57 -13.01 -5.40
CA VAL A 12 17.60 -12.88 -4.38
C VAL A 12 17.10 -13.68 -3.19
N GLU A 13 17.80 -14.75 -2.83
CA GLU A 13 17.49 -15.51 -1.62
C GLU A 13 17.42 -14.56 -0.43
N TRP A 14 16.22 -14.38 0.10
CA TRP A 14 16.02 -13.54 1.26
C TRP A 14 16.63 -14.19 2.50
N LYS A 15 17.55 -13.48 3.15
CA LYS A 15 18.13 -13.85 4.44
C LYS A 15 17.51 -12.97 5.52
N PRO A 16 16.67 -13.52 6.39
CA PRO A 16 16.01 -12.74 7.45
C PRO A 16 17.04 -12.18 8.43
N ARG A 17 16.89 -10.90 8.78
CA ARG A 17 17.74 -10.19 9.74
C ARG A 17 17.01 -9.92 11.06
N THR A 18 15.67 -9.91 11.02
CA THR A 18 14.83 -9.62 12.18
C THR A 18 14.31 -10.90 12.83
N THR A 19 13.95 -10.83 14.10
CA THR A 19 13.33 -11.96 14.83
C THR A 19 12.04 -12.40 14.14
N LEU A 20 11.21 -11.44 13.67
CA LEU A 20 10.00 -11.73 12.90
C LEU A 20 10.34 -12.44 11.58
N GLY A 21 11.35 -11.97 10.86
CA GLY A 21 11.80 -12.60 9.62
C GLY A 21 12.25 -14.04 9.81
N MET A 22 12.96 -14.34 10.91
CA MET A 22 13.38 -15.71 11.26
C MET A 22 12.18 -16.61 11.60
N LEU A 23 11.15 -16.07 12.28
CA LEU A 23 9.93 -16.82 12.60
C LEU A 23 9.10 -17.13 11.35
N VAL A 24 9.01 -16.20 10.41
CA VAL A 24 8.31 -16.39 9.12
C VAL A 24 9.08 -17.35 8.23
N ALA A 25 10.39 -17.21 8.10
CA ALA A 25 11.23 -18.15 7.34
C ALA A 25 11.22 -19.57 7.94
N GLY A 26 11.11 -19.67 9.27
CA GLY A 26 10.98 -20.97 9.99
C GLY A 26 9.55 -21.55 9.96
N GLY A 27 8.58 -20.91 9.30
CA GLY A 27 7.20 -21.39 9.19
C GLY A 27 6.37 -21.33 10.48
N LYS A 28 6.86 -20.66 11.53
CA LYS A 28 6.12 -20.49 12.80
C LYS A 28 4.97 -19.49 12.72
N ILE A 29 5.08 -18.53 11.82
CA ILE A 29 4.06 -17.52 11.52
C ILE A 29 3.69 -17.68 10.06
N SER A 30 2.43 -18.01 9.79
CA SER A 30 1.90 -18.27 8.45
C SER A 30 0.88 -17.22 7.98
N SER A 31 0.37 -16.37 8.89
CA SER A 31 -0.60 -15.33 8.54
C SER A 31 -0.19 -13.97 9.07
N MET A 32 -0.61 -12.91 8.35
CA MET A 32 -0.39 -11.52 8.77
C MET A 32 -1.16 -11.17 10.05
N GLU A 33 -2.31 -11.79 10.27
CA GLU A 33 -3.12 -11.59 11.48
C GLU A 33 -2.32 -11.94 12.74
N GLN A 34 -1.59 -13.08 12.74
CA GLN A 34 -0.73 -13.48 13.85
C GLN A 34 0.38 -12.46 14.13
N VAL A 35 0.91 -11.78 13.11
CA VAL A 35 1.92 -10.73 13.29
C VAL A 35 1.33 -9.55 14.06
N PHE A 36 0.10 -9.14 13.73
CA PHE A 36 -0.58 -8.02 14.39
C PHE A 36 -1.08 -8.39 15.79
N GLU A 37 -1.60 -9.60 16.00
CA GLU A 37 -2.01 -10.10 17.32
C GLU A 37 -0.83 -10.14 18.30
N ASN A 38 0.34 -10.53 17.82
CA ASN A 38 1.56 -10.54 18.63
C ASN A 38 2.20 -9.13 18.79
N GLY A 39 1.63 -8.10 18.18
CA GLY A 39 2.13 -6.73 18.24
C GLY A 39 3.52 -6.54 17.64
N MET A 40 3.94 -7.41 16.72
CA MET A 40 5.27 -7.35 16.12
C MET A 40 5.32 -6.33 14.99
N ARG A 41 6.37 -5.50 14.97
CA ARG A 41 6.57 -4.50 13.92
C ARG A 41 7.26 -5.12 12.70
N ILE A 42 6.69 -4.87 11.53
CA ILE A 42 7.27 -5.25 10.24
C ILE A 42 8.44 -4.31 9.92
N GLN A 43 9.63 -4.88 9.72
CA GLN A 43 10.85 -4.14 9.39
C GLN A 43 11.47 -4.57 8.05
N GLU A 44 11.00 -5.67 7.49
CA GLU A 44 11.46 -6.21 6.21
C GLU A 44 10.29 -6.33 5.24
N SER A 45 10.43 -5.79 4.03
CA SER A 45 9.37 -5.83 2.99
C SER A 45 9.10 -7.24 2.48
N GLU A 46 10.10 -8.10 2.54
CA GLU A 46 10.05 -9.48 2.07
C GLU A 46 9.08 -10.35 2.89
N ILE A 47 8.92 -10.03 4.18
CA ILE A 47 7.95 -10.69 5.06
C ILE A 47 6.54 -10.57 4.49
N VAL A 48 6.16 -9.35 4.10
CA VAL A 48 4.83 -9.09 3.54
C VAL A 48 4.65 -9.76 2.19
N LYS A 49 5.67 -9.72 1.33
CA LYS A 49 5.63 -10.39 0.02
C LYS A 49 5.48 -11.92 0.14
N GLN A 50 6.01 -12.51 1.20
CA GLN A 50 5.93 -13.95 1.46
C GLN A 50 4.58 -14.34 2.07
N LEU A 51 4.06 -13.54 3.00
CA LEU A 51 2.78 -13.81 3.66
C LEU A 51 1.56 -13.40 2.80
N LEU A 52 1.72 -12.39 1.93
CA LEU A 52 0.67 -11.86 1.06
C LEU A 52 1.19 -11.79 -0.40
N PRO A 53 1.22 -12.91 -1.13
CA PRO A 53 1.70 -12.93 -2.52
C PRO A 53 0.78 -12.16 -3.49
N ASP A 54 -0.50 -12.01 -3.15
CA ASP A 54 -1.53 -11.38 -3.99
C ASP A 54 -1.54 -9.84 -3.91
N MET A 55 -0.54 -9.23 -3.26
CA MET A 55 -0.46 -7.78 -3.14
C MET A 55 -0.20 -7.11 -4.49
N LYS A 56 -1.11 -6.20 -4.85
CA LYS A 56 -0.97 -5.32 -6.01
C LYS A 56 -0.37 -3.99 -5.59
N SER A 57 0.53 -3.44 -6.41
CA SER A 57 1.09 -2.11 -6.19
C SER A 57 0.57 -1.14 -7.25
N GLN A 58 0.21 0.07 -6.83
CA GLN A 58 -0.22 1.14 -7.73
C GLN A 58 0.45 2.46 -7.38
N VAL A 59 0.98 3.13 -8.39
CA VAL A 59 1.52 4.47 -8.24
C VAL A 59 0.35 5.46 -8.21
N VAL A 60 0.23 6.17 -7.10
CA VAL A 60 -0.82 7.18 -6.91
C VAL A 60 -0.40 8.51 -7.50
N HIS A 61 0.78 8.99 -7.11
CA HIS A 61 1.30 10.28 -7.53
C HIS A 61 2.81 10.24 -7.70
N VAL A 62 3.30 10.94 -8.71
CA VAL A 62 4.73 11.22 -8.89
C VAL A 62 4.89 12.70 -9.19
N GLY A 63 5.76 13.35 -8.42
CA GLY A 63 6.04 14.77 -8.56
C GLY A 63 7.53 15.08 -8.60
N ILE A 64 7.86 16.27 -9.09
CA ILE A 64 9.21 16.82 -9.05
C ILE A 64 9.31 17.75 -7.86
N VAL A 65 10.36 17.59 -7.06
CA VAL A 65 10.68 18.45 -5.92
C VAL A 65 12.03 19.09 -6.14
N GLN A 66 12.07 20.41 -6.14
CA GLN A 66 13.28 21.19 -6.31
C GLN A 66 13.67 21.91 -5.03
N LYS A 67 14.96 21.95 -4.75
CA LYS A 67 15.55 22.75 -3.69
C LYS A 67 16.61 23.65 -4.29
N GLN A 68 16.50 24.95 -4.06
CA GLN A 68 17.54 25.91 -4.43
C GLN A 68 18.69 25.80 -3.44
N THR A 69 19.91 25.68 -3.95
CA THR A 69 21.17 25.68 -3.21
C THR A 69 22.09 26.76 -3.76
N ASP A 70 23.15 27.11 -3.04
CA ASP A 70 24.14 28.10 -3.47
C ASP A 70 24.82 27.73 -4.80
N ALA A 71 24.88 26.43 -5.12
CA ALA A 71 25.45 25.88 -6.34
C ALA A 71 24.40 25.65 -7.46
N GLY A 72 23.16 26.09 -7.28
CA GLY A 72 22.05 25.93 -8.25
C GLY A 72 20.91 25.06 -7.75
N GLU A 73 20.06 24.60 -8.67
CA GLU A 73 18.88 23.81 -8.37
C GLU A 73 19.22 22.32 -8.20
N MET A 74 18.75 21.75 -7.08
CA MET A 74 18.79 20.30 -6.87
C MET A 74 17.40 19.70 -7.08
N THR A 75 17.22 18.97 -8.17
CA THR A 75 15.96 18.30 -8.53
C THR A 75 15.93 16.88 -7.99
N ARG A 76 14.80 16.49 -7.39
CA ARG A 76 14.50 15.13 -6.96
C ARG A 76 13.06 14.77 -7.34
N PHE A 77 12.81 13.46 -7.41
CA PHE A 77 11.48 12.92 -7.66
C PHE A 77 10.88 12.41 -6.36
N ASP A 78 9.62 12.75 -6.13
CA ASP A 78 8.80 12.26 -5.02
C ASP A 78 7.75 11.31 -5.59
N ALA A 79 7.62 10.13 -5.03
CA ALA A 79 6.64 9.14 -5.45
C ALA A 79 5.79 8.71 -4.25
N LEU A 80 4.49 8.58 -4.48
CA LEU A 80 3.52 8.01 -3.55
C LEU A 80 2.99 6.72 -4.16
N VAL A 81 3.21 5.60 -3.48
CA VAL A 81 2.78 4.27 -3.92
C VAL A 81 1.88 3.67 -2.86
N ALA A 82 0.82 3.02 -3.31
CA ALA A 82 -0.05 2.22 -2.47
C ALA A 82 0.04 0.75 -2.85
N VAL A 83 -0.12 -0.12 -1.88
CA VAL A 83 -0.20 -1.57 -2.05
C VAL A 83 -1.46 -2.09 -1.37
N GLY A 84 -2.09 -3.08 -1.95
CA GLY A 84 -3.29 -3.71 -1.39
C GLY A 84 -3.57 -5.07 -2.03
N ASN A 85 -4.44 -5.84 -1.41
CA ASN A 85 -4.79 -7.19 -1.88
C ASN A 85 -6.30 -7.38 -2.10
N GLU A 86 -7.10 -6.30 -2.13
CA GLU A 86 -8.58 -6.38 -2.20
C GLU A 86 -9.23 -7.25 -1.09
N GLY A 87 -8.43 -7.83 -0.20
CA GLY A 87 -8.83 -8.73 0.88
C GLY A 87 -8.75 -8.12 2.28
N GLY A 88 -8.55 -6.81 2.38
CA GLY A 88 -8.52 -6.10 3.65
C GLY A 88 -7.12 -5.76 4.17
N TRP A 89 -6.08 -5.88 3.36
CA TRP A 89 -4.73 -5.39 3.67
C TRP A 89 -4.38 -4.23 2.76
N PHE A 90 -3.92 -3.14 3.34
CA PHE A 90 -3.59 -1.93 2.62
C PHE A 90 -2.34 -1.26 3.22
N GLY A 91 -1.47 -0.75 2.36
CA GLY A 91 -0.29 -0.01 2.75
C GLY A 91 -0.02 1.17 1.85
N ILE A 92 0.50 2.25 2.41
CA ILE A 92 0.91 3.43 1.66
C ILE A 92 2.34 3.82 2.02
N GLY A 93 3.11 4.16 1.00
CA GLY A 93 4.51 4.54 1.16
C GLY A 93 4.89 5.73 0.29
N LYS A 94 5.79 6.55 0.82
CA LYS A 94 6.36 7.69 0.14
C LYS A 94 7.86 7.53 -0.01
N GLY A 95 8.38 7.81 -1.20
CA GLY A 95 9.80 7.71 -1.50
C GLY A 95 10.32 8.89 -2.28
N LYS A 96 11.54 9.33 -1.96
CA LYS A 96 12.25 10.39 -2.69
C LYS A 96 13.60 9.90 -3.18
N ALA A 97 13.93 10.19 -4.44
CA ALA A 97 15.22 9.88 -5.02
C ALA A 97 15.60 10.86 -6.13
N ALA A 98 16.88 10.79 -6.59
CA ALA A 98 17.34 11.58 -7.72
C ALA A 98 16.73 11.10 -9.05
N GLN A 99 16.40 9.82 -9.16
CA GLN A 99 15.75 9.22 -10.31
C GLN A 99 14.33 8.77 -9.96
N MET A 100 13.38 8.93 -10.89
CA MET A 100 11.98 8.58 -10.71
C MET A 100 11.80 7.09 -10.37
N ARG A 101 12.50 6.20 -11.06
CA ARG A 101 12.45 4.76 -10.81
C ARG A 101 12.85 4.41 -9.37
N ASN A 102 13.98 4.93 -8.92
CA ASN A 102 14.47 4.70 -7.56
C ASN A 102 13.52 5.31 -6.49
N ALA A 103 12.80 6.40 -6.82
CA ALA A 103 11.78 6.96 -5.94
C ALA A 103 10.59 6.03 -5.80
N ILE A 104 10.12 5.43 -6.90
CA ILE A 104 9.02 4.45 -6.91
C ILE A 104 9.43 3.19 -6.14
N ASP A 105 10.63 2.64 -6.37
CA ASP A 105 11.12 1.44 -5.67
C ASP A 105 11.21 1.67 -4.16
N LYS A 106 11.71 2.83 -3.72
CA LYS A 106 11.73 3.23 -2.30
C LYS A 106 10.32 3.38 -1.73
N ALA A 107 9.41 4.01 -2.48
CA ALA A 107 8.02 4.19 -2.06
C ALA A 107 7.31 2.83 -1.92
N THR A 108 7.55 1.92 -2.84
CA THR A 108 7.00 0.55 -2.81
C THR A 108 7.52 -0.22 -1.59
N THR A 109 8.82 -0.16 -1.30
CA THR A 109 9.38 -0.77 -0.09
C THR A 109 8.76 -0.18 1.18
N ALA A 110 8.63 1.15 1.24
CA ALA A 110 7.99 1.83 2.37
C ALA A 110 6.52 1.46 2.51
N SER A 111 5.78 1.24 1.42
CA SER A 111 4.37 0.83 1.47
C SER A 111 4.19 -0.58 2.04
N TYR A 112 5.08 -1.51 1.73
CA TYR A 112 5.08 -2.84 2.35
C TYR A 112 5.35 -2.81 3.86
N LEU A 113 6.19 -1.88 4.33
CA LEU A 113 6.47 -1.73 5.76
C LEU A 113 5.31 -1.11 6.55
N ASN A 114 4.42 -0.39 5.87
CA ASN A 114 3.27 0.31 6.45
C ASN A 114 1.94 -0.38 6.16
N VAL A 115 1.93 -1.69 5.99
CA VAL A 115 0.70 -2.45 5.76
C VAL A 115 -0.13 -2.49 7.04
N ILE A 116 -1.43 -2.20 6.90
CA ILE A 116 -2.42 -2.23 7.98
C ILE A 116 -3.63 -3.06 7.56
N PRO A 117 -4.34 -3.72 8.50
CA PRO A 117 -5.59 -4.39 8.20
C PRO A 117 -6.72 -3.38 8.05
N ILE A 118 -7.58 -3.59 7.06
CA ILE A 118 -8.81 -2.82 6.85
C ILE A 118 -10.00 -3.76 7.03
N LYS A 119 -10.97 -3.32 7.84
CA LYS A 119 -12.23 -4.05 8.02
C LYS A 119 -13.21 -3.62 6.93
N LEU A 120 -13.58 -4.57 6.09
CA LEU A 120 -14.64 -4.40 5.11
C LEU A 120 -15.99 -4.77 5.73
N GLY A 121 -17.07 -4.21 5.20
CA GLY A 121 -18.42 -4.46 5.71
C GLY A 121 -19.49 -3.96 4.74
N CYS A 122 -20.73 -3.96 5.20
CA CYS A 122 -21.86 -3.36 4.51
C CYS A 122 -22.54 -2.38 5.48
N GLY A 123 -22.16 -1.09 5.42
CA GLY A 123 -22.71 -0.04 6.28
C GLY A 123 -23.79 0.82 5.61
N SER A 124 -24.19 0.51 4.39
CA SER A 124 -25.23 1.25 3.67
C SER A 124 -26.63 0.86 4.16
N TRP A 125 -27.45 1.86 4.50
CA TRP A 125 -28.83 1.67 4.91
C TRP A 125 -29.74 1.13 3.77
N GLU A 126 -29.35 1.34 2.52
CA GLU A 126 -30.07 0.85 1.34
C GLU A 126 -29.77 -0.62 1.01
N CYS A 127 -28.68 -1.17 1.58
CA CYS A 127 -28.22 -2.51 1.25
C CYS A 127 -28.42 -3.48 2.42
N ARG A 128 -29.19 -4.55 2.21
CA ARG A 128 -29.43 -5.62 3.20
C ARG A 128 -28.66 -6.90 2.89
N CYS A 129 -27.49 -6.80 2.26
CA CYS A 129 -26.79 -7.96 1.70
C CYS A 129 -25.86 -8.70 2.68
N ASN A 130 -25.49 -8.14 3.82
CA ASN A 130 -24.52 -8.70 4.79
C ASN A 130 -23.18 -9.17 4.17
N GLN A 131 -22.79 -8.64 3.00
CA GLN A 131 -21.56 -8.99 2.30
C GLN A 131 -20.50 -7.92 2.49
N LEU A 132 -19.23 -8.34 2.43
CA LEU A 132 -18.04 -7.46 2.56
C LEU A 132 -17.78 -6.77 1.22
N HIS A 133 -18.50 -5.68 0.90
CA HIS A 133 -18.36 -4.96 -0.37
C HIS A 133 -18.10 -3.47 -0.22
N SER A 134 -18.10 -2.96 1.00
CA SER A 134 -17.89 -1.55 1.31
C SER A 134 -17.26 -1.39 2.69
N ILE A 135 -17.36 -0.21 3.27
CA ILE A 135 -16.97 0.08 4.65
C ILE A 135 -18.15 -0.09 5.60
N PRO A 136 -17.92 -0.50 6.86
CA PRO A 136 -19.01 -0.78 7.81
C PRO A 136 -19.71 0.48 8.34
N PHE A 137 -19.06 1.65 8.31
CA PHE A 137 -19.59 2.92 8.82
C PHE A 137 -18.90 4.11 8.15
N LEU A 138 -19.45 5.31 8.35
CA LEU A 138 -18.82 6.56 7.92
C LEU A 138 -17.44 6.72 8.57
N VAL A 139 -16.43 6.93 7.76
CA VAL A 139 -15.05 7.18 8.22
C VAL A 139 -14.63 8.58 7.82
N THR A 140 -14.19 9.36 8.80
CA THR A 140 -13.63 10.70 8.58
C THR A 140 -12.14 10.71 8.90
N GLY A 141 -11.34 11.30 8.00
CA GLY A 141 -9.91 11.48 8.19
C GLY A 141 -9.50 12.93 7.96
N LYS A 142 -8.60 13.44 8.76
CA LYS A 142 -8.07 14.81 8.63
C LYS A 142 -6.56 14.79 8.44
N GLY A 143 -6.10 15.52 7.43
CA GLY A 143 -4.67 15.73 7.18
C GLY A 143 -4.40 17.22 6.91
N GLY A 144 -3.81 17.92 7.87
CA GLY A 144 -3.65 19.37 7.79
C GLY A 144 -4.99 20.11 7.77
N SER A 145 -5.24 20.89 6.72
CA SER A 145 -6.50 21.60 6.49
C SER A 145 -7.54 20.80 5.69
N VAL A 146 -7.15 19.63 5.16
CA VAL A 146 -8.03 18.79 4.34
C VAL A 146 -8.74 17.78 5.23
N THR A 147 -10.06 17.69 5.10
CA THR A 147 -10.88 16.65 5.71
C THR A 147 -11.44 15.76 4.61
N LEU A 148 -11.27 14.46 4.76
CA LEU A 148 -11.82 13.44 3.86
C LEU A 148 -12.89 12.64 4.61
N GLU A 149 -14.04 12.49 3.96
CA GLU A 149 -15.14 11.66 4.46
C GLU A 149 -15.42 10.55 3.46
N ILE A 150 -15.44 9.32 3.93
CA ILE A 150 -15.76 8.15 3.12
C ILE A 150 -17.08 7.57 3.64
N LEU A 151 -18.06 7.53 2.73
CA LEU A 151 -19.41 7.03 3.01
C LEU A 151 -19.56 5.60 2.47
N PRO A 152 -20.24 4.70 3.20
CA PRO A 152 -20.59 3.38 2.69
C PRO A 152 -21.61 3.51 1.55
N GLY A 153 -21.38 2.80 0.44
CA GLY A 153 -22.27 2.77 -0.71
C GLY A 153 -23.02 1.47 -0.86
N PRO A 154 -24.23 1.49 -1.47
CA PRO A 154 -24.96 0.28 -1.80
C PRO A 154 -24.26 -0.51 -2.90
N ARG A 155 -24.58 -1.79 -3.00
CA ARG A 155 -24.03 -2.69 -4.02
C ARG A 155 -24.45 -2.22 -5.42
N GLY A 156 -23.49 -2.16 -6.33
CA GLY A 156 -23.71 -1.73 -7.72
C GLY A 156 -23.48 -0.24 -7.98
N LEU A 157 -23.31 0.59 -6.95
CA LEU A 157 -22.99 2.02 -7.11
C LEU A 157 -21.60 2.23 -7.75
N GLY A 158 -20.68 1.32 -7.50
CA GLY A 158 -19.27 1.48 -7.87
C GLY A 158 -18.54 2.50 -6.98
N LEU A 159 -17.33 2.88 -7.40
CA LEU A 159 -16.52 3.86 -6.67
C LEU A 159 -16.79 5.28 -7.18
N VAL A 160 -17.37 6.12 -6.34
CA VAL A 160 -17.62 7.55 -6.60
C VAL A 160 -16.60 8.36 -5.81
N ALA A 161 -15.48 8.68 -6.43
CA ALA A 161 -14.38 9.42 -5.81
C ALA A 161 -13.50 10.09 -6.88
N GLY A 162 -12.64 11.02 -6.48
CA GLY A 162 -11.59 11.57 -7.34
C GLY A 162 -10.61 10.48 -7.81
N GLU A 163 -9.91 10.72 -8.92
CA GLU A 163 -9.07 9.70 -9.57
C GLU A 163 -8.01 9.09 -8.64
N ASP A 164 -7.35 9.91 -7.83
CA ASP A 164 -6.29 9.42 -6.93
C ASP A 164 -6.86 8.59 -5.78
N ILE A 165 -8.00 9.02 -5.21
CA ILE A 165 -8.71 8.25 -4.18
C ILE A 165 -9.26 6.96 -4.79
N LYS A 166 -9.77 7.00 -6.01
CA LYS A 166 -10.27 5.83 -6.73
C LYS A 166 -9.19 4.77 -6.97
N LYS A 167 -7.94 5.20 -7.26
CA LYS A 167 -6.78 4.29 -7.35
C LYS A 167 -6.51 3.57 -6.02
N LEU A 168 -6.64 4.29 -4.90
CA LEU A 168 -6.45 3.74 -3.55
C LEU A 168 -7.55 2.75 -3.16
N LEU A 169 -8.81 3.08 -3.47
CA LEU A 169 -9.96 2.25 -3.10
C LEU A 169 -10.14 1.00 -3.98
N LYS A 170 -9.38 0.87 -5.07
CA LYS A 170 -9.37 -0.31 -5.94
C LYS A 170 -8.37 -1.39 -5.51
N LEU A 171 -7.49 -1.08 -4.58
CA LEU A 171 -6.47 -1.97 -4.02
C LEU A 171 -7.01 -2.72 -2.79
#